data_7bc6d294b2e36139a7250a726d867643
#
_entry.id   7bc6d294b2e36139a7250a726d867643
#
_cell.length_a   1.000
_cell.length_b   1.000
_cell.length_c   1.000
_cell.angle_alpha   90.00
_cell.angle_beta   90.00
_cell.angle_gamma   90.00
#
_symmetry.space_group_name_H-M   'P 1'
#
loop_
_entity.id
_entity.type
_entity.pdbx_description
1 polymer ?
#
loop_
_entity_poly.entity_id
_entity_poly.type
_entity_poly.pdbx_seq_one_letter_code
_entity_poly.pdbx_strand_id
1 'polypeptide(L)'
;VIIAFFLSNKANYVYDTNTLESSTMSDNKFSVSMVNKEFGMVNQLAVIVPNGDYEKEAQTLKALEKLDVVKSCQGLGNIEAMDGYMLTDKLTPRQFAELIDLDIEVADMLYSAYALDQSDYGALVSGVSEYEVPFIDMFLFIYDQKESGNITLDDDLEETLTDAYSQICIAKDQLLGEDNSRFVLELNVPYEGEETTAALDQ
;
A
#
# COMPACT_ATOMS: atom_id res chain seq x y z
N VAL A 1 -2.78 -43.65 20.13
CA VAL A 1 -2.09 -42.32 20.05
C VAL A 1 -1.59 -42.06 18.62
N ILE A 2 -0.81 -42.97 18.01
CA ILE A 2 -0.22 -42.77 16.67
C ILE A 2 -1.31 -42.60 15.58
N ILE A 3 -2.33 -43.46 15.56
CA ILE A 3 -3.45 -43.39 14.61
C ILE A 3 -4.23 -42.09 14.80
N ALA A 4 -4.46 -41.68 16.05
CA ALA A 4 -5.14 -40.42 16.35
C ALA A 4 -4.34 -39.20 15.87
N PHE A 5 -3.02 -39.23 15.96
CA PHE A 5 -2.14 -38.20 15.45
C PHE A 5 -2.23 -38.05 13.91
N PHE A 6 -2.18 -39.18 13.19
CA PHE A 6 -2.32 -39.17 11.72
C PHE A 6 -3.71 -38.73 11.25
N LEU A 7 -4.78 -39.08 11.99
CA LEU A 7 -6.13 -38.64 11.68
C LEU A 7 -6.34 -37.16 12.01
N SER A 8 -5.72 -36.66 13.08
CA SER A 8 -5.75 -35.25 13.45
C SER A 8 -5.09 -34.35 12.38
N ASN A 9 -3.96 -34.80 11.81
CA ASN A 9 -3.29 -34.08 10.73
C ASN A 9 -4.05 -34.08 9.40
N LYS A 10 -5.10 -34.90 9.25
CA LYS A 10 -6.00 -34.89 8.10
C LYS A 10 -7.32 -34.18 8.39
N ALA A 11 -7.51 -33.66 9.60
CA ALA A 11 -8.69 -32.87 9.90
C ALA A 11 -8.59 -31.50 9.21
N ASN A 12 -9.63 -31.14 8.48
CA ASN A 12 -9.75 -29.77 7.96
C ASN A 12 -9.93 -28.85 9.17
N TYR A 13 -8.94 -27.98 9.39
CA TYR A 13 -9.03 -26.94 10.40
C TYR A 13 -9.94 -25.84 9.90
N VAL A 14 -10.98 -25.53 10.66
CA VAL A 14 -11.88 -24.42 10.41
C VAL A 14 -11.29 -23.20 11.15
N TYR A 15 -10.80 -22.24 10.41
CA TYR A 15 -10.23 -21.01 10.96
C TYR A 15 -11.28 -19.91 11.19
N ASP A 16 -12.41 -20.03 10.50
CA ASP A 16 -13.51 -19.08 10.64
C ASP A 16 -14.65 -19.69 11.47
N THR A 17 -14.97 -19.00 12.57
CA THR A 17 -16.11 -19.38 13.44
C THR A 17 -17.47 -19.22 12.74
N ASN A 18 -17.53 -18.53 11.59
CA ASN A 18 -18.75 -18.36 10.80
C ASN A 18 -19.11 -19.60 9.99
N THR A 19 -18.14 -20.47 9.70
CA THR A 19 -18.37 -21.75 8.98
C THR A 19 -18.83 -22.89 9.89
N LEU A 20 -18.73 -22.73 11.22
CA LEU A 20 -19.28 -23.70 12.16
C LEU A 20 -20.81 -23.69 12.08
N GLU A 21 -21.38 -24.76 11.56
CA GLU A 21 -22.83 -24.97 11.53
C GLU A 21 -23.38 -25.00 12.98
N SER A 22 -23.97 -23.87 13.37
CA SER A 22 -24.76 -23.78 14.59
C SER A 22 -26.23 -23.99 14.19
N SER A 23 -26.94 -24.81 14.92
CA SER A 23 -28.36 -25.06 14.73
C SER A 23 -29.26 -23.83 14.98
N THR A 24 -28.68 -22.75 15.51
CA THR A 24 -29.34 -21.44 15.72
C THR A 24 -28.64 -20.37 14.91
N MET A 25 -29.36 -19.87 13.90
CA MET A 25 -28.93 -18.72 13.10
C MET A 25 -29.04 -17.46 13.95
N SER A 26 -27.93 -16.87 14.37
CA SER A 26 -27.96 -15.54 15.02
C SER A 26 -28.21 -14.48 13.96
N ASP A 27 -28.77 -13.31 14.36
CA ASP A 27 -29.00 -12.17 13.48
C ASP A 27 -27.73 -11.73 12.74
N ASN A 28 -26.57 -11.89 13.40
CA ASN A 28 -25.27 -11.58 12.85
C ASN A 28 -24.89 -12.57 11.72
N LYS A 29 -25.12 -13.87 11.90
CA LYS A 29 -24.87 -14.90 10.87
C LYS A 29 -25.79 -14.72 9.67
N PHE A 30 -27.04 -14.34 9.92
CA PHE A 30 -27.98 -14.04 8.84
C PHE A 30 -27.51 -12.83 8.02
N SER A 31 -27.09 -11.74 8.69
CA SER A 31 -26.58 -10.54 8.02
C SER A 31 -25.31 -10.82 7.20
N VAL A 32 -24.34 -11.56 7.76
CA VAL A 32 -23.12 -11.99 7.05
C VAL A 32 -23.47 -12.88 5.85
N SER A 33 -24.40 -13.82 6.01
CA SER A 33 -24.86 -14.69 4.92
C SER A 33 -25.52 -13.89 3.78
N MET A 34 -26.30 -12.86 4.11
CA MET A 34 -26.93 -11.97 3.11
C MET A 34 -25.87 -11.16 2.36
N VAL A 35 -24.91 -10.57 3.08
CA VAL A 35 -23.80 -9.82 2.47
C VAL A 35 -22.99 -10.72 1.54
N ASN A 36 -22.60 -11.90 1.99
CA ASN A 36 -21.82 -12.85 1.18
C ASN A 36 -22.60 -13.34 -0.06
N LYS A 37 -23.92 -13.45 0.04
CA LYS A 37 -24.76 -13.84 -1.09
C LYS A 37 -24.86 -12.75 -2.15
N GLU A 38 -24.95 -11.48 -1.76
CA GLU A 38 -25.12 -10.34 -2.67
C GLU A 38 -23.78 -9.88 -3.26
N PHE A 39 -22.71 -9.85 -2.45
CA PHE A 39 -21.41 -9.30 -2.83
C PHE A 39 -20.32 -10.36 -3.08
N GLY A 40 -20.63 -11.62 -2.81
CA GLY A 40 -19.65 -12.70 -2.85
C GLY A 40 -18.79 -12.77 -1.57
N MET A 41 -18.14 -13.90 -1.38
CA MET A 41 -17.13 -14.07 -0.31
C MET A 41 -15.79 -13.58 -0.83
N VAL A 42 -15.13 -12.71 -0.06
CA VAL A 42 -13.81 -12.18 -0.40
C VAL A 42 -12.80 -12.83 0.54
N ASN A 43 -11.94 -13.69 -0.01
CA ASN A 43 -10.84 -14.28 0.74
C ASN A 43 -9.64 -13.31 0.69
N GLN A 44 -9.34 -12.66 1.80
CA GLN A 44 -8.24 -11.72 1.92
C GLN A 44 -7.09 -12.29 2.72
N LEU A 45 -5.88 -12.08 2.21
CA LEU A 45 -4.62 -12.42 2.86
C LEU A 45 -3.79 -11.15 3.03
N ALA A 46 -3.23 -10.96 4.22
CA ALA A 46 -2.25 -9.93 4.47
C ALA A 46 -0.83 -10.53 4.43
N VAL A 47 0.00 -10.02 3.52
CA VAL A 47 1.42 -10.36 3.42
C VAL A 47 2.23 -9.23 4.04
N ILE A 48 3.11 -9.58 4.97
CA ILE A 48 3.99 -8.64 5.67
C ILE A 48 5.41 -8.78 5.11
N VAL A 49 5.96 -7.68 4.63
CA VAL A 49 7.31 -7.60 4.07
C VAL A 49 8.13 -6.53 4.79
N PRO A 50 9.48 -6.64 4.86
CA PRO A 50 10.30 -5.55 5.35
C PRO A 50 10.10 -4.30 4.49
N ASN A 51 9.95 -3.12 5.13
CA ASN A 51 9.83 -1.84 4.42
C ASN A 51 11.21 -1.20 4.13
N GLY A 52 11.19 -0.01 3.55
CA GLY A 52 12.37 0.82 3.32
C GLY A 52 12.97 0.71 1.91
N ASP A 53 12.39 -0.12 1.04
CA ASP A 53 12.80 -0.23 -0.37
C ASP A 53 11.55 -0.33 -1.27
N TYR A 54 11.00 0.83 -1.62
CA TYR A 54 9.78 0.92 -2.44
C TYR A 54 9.89 0.18 -3.78
N GLU A 55 11.10 0.14 -4.36
CA GLU A 55 11.31 -0.56 -5.63
C GLU A 55 11.16 -2.07 -5.47
N LYS A 56 11.74 -2.65 -4.41
CA LYS A 56 11.55 -4.07 -4.10
C LYS A 56 10.12 -4.40 -3.72
N GLU A 57 9.45 -3.51 -2.97
CA GLU A 57 8.04 -3.66 -2.64
C GLU A 57 7.19 -3.70 -3.90
N ALA A 58 7.38 -2.75 -4.83
CA ALA A 58 6.67 -2.72 -6.11
C ALA A 58 6.97 -3.95 -6.99
N GLN A 59 8.21 -4.45 -7.00
CA GLN A 59 8.57 -5.70 -7.71
C GLN A 59 7.88 -6.92 -7.09
N THR A 60 7.81 -6.96 -5.76
CA THR A 60 7.13 -8.05 -5.03
C THR A 60 5.63 -8.03 -5.31
N LEU A 61 4.98 -6.87 -5.27
CA LEU A 61 3.57 -6.70 -5.64
C LEU A 61 3.31 -7.22 -7.07
N LYS A 62 4.13 -6.80 -8.04
CA LYS A 62 4.04 -7.28 -9.43
C LYS A 62 4.27 -8.78 -9.58
N ALA A 63 5.05 -9.39 -8.68
CA ALA A 63 5.25 -10.84 -8.68
C ALA A 63 4.01 -11.57 -8.12
N LEU A 64 3.43 -11.05 -7.02
CA LEU A 64 2.22 -11.58 -6.42
C LEU A 64 1.00 -11.49 -7.35
N GLU A 65 0.85 -10.37 -8.07
CA GLU A 65 -0.23 -10.18 -9.05
C GLU A 65 -0.20 -11.18 -10.22
N LYS A 66 0.94 -11.82 -10.47
CA LYS A 66 1.08 -12.83 -11.54
C LYS A 66 0.66 -14.24 -11.11
N LEU A 67 0.42 -14.45 -9.83
CA LEU A 67 -0.05 -15.74 -9.32
C LEU A 67 -1.52 -15.93 -9.69
N ASP A 68 -1.86 -17.07 -10.30
CA ASP A 68 -3.21 -17.38 -10.75
C ASP A 68 -4.26 -17.36 -9.61
N VAL A 69 -3.80 -17.58 -8.38
CA VAL A 69 -4.63 -17.59 -7.17
C VAL A 69 -4.91 -16.18 -6.64
N VAL A 70 -4.18 -15.17 -7.08
CA VAL A 70 -4.34 -13.77 -6.68
C VAL A 70 -5.26 -13.06 -7.65
N LYS A 71 -6.39 -12.57 -7.14
CA LYS A 71 -7.35 -11.78 -7.90
C LYS A 71 -6.94 -10.31 -7.96
N SER A 72 -6.48 -9.78 -6.84
CA SER A 72 -5.94 -8.42 -6.73
C SER A 72 -4.92 -8.36 -5.59
N CYS A 73 -3.97 -7.45 -5.71
CA CYS A 73 -2.97 -7.18 -4.69
C CYS A 73 -2.86 -5.66 -4.51
N GLN A 74 -2.86 -5.20 -3.26
CA GLN A 74 -2.72 -3.79 -2.93
C GLN A 74 -1.61 -3.59 -1.91
N GLY A 75 -0.72 -2.67 -2.20
CA GLY A 75 0.34 -2.18 -1.32
C GLY A 75 0.65 -0.73 -1.67
N LEU A 76 1.50 -0.08 -0.92
CA LEU A 76 1.83 1.33 -1.17
C LEU A 76 2.43 1.55 -2.57
N GLY A 77 3.20 0.58 -3.07
CA GLY A 77 3.91 0.65 -4.35
C GLY A 77 3.04 0.50 -5.60
N ASN A 78 1.75 0.23 -5.48
CA ASN A 78 0.82 0.17 -6.63
C ASN A 78 -0.43 1.04 -6.44
N ILE A 79 -0.37 2.02 -5.55
CA ILE A 79 -1.38 3.08 -5.46
C ILE A 79 -0.99 4.17 -6.46
N GLU A 80 -1.87 4.41 -7.43
CA GLU A 80 -1.73 5.51 -8.37
C GLU A 80 -1.91 6.85 -7.66
N ALA A 81 -0.96 7.75 -7.84
CA ALA A 81 -1.01 9.12 -7.34
C ALA A 81 -1.77 10.02 -8.31
N MET A 82 -1.20 10.25 -9.49
CA MET A 82 -1.82 11.00 -10.58
C MET A 82 -1.11 10.73 -11.91
N ASP A 83 -1.82 10.87 -13.03
CA ASP A 83 -1.33 10.75 -14.39
C ASP A 83 -0.51 9.48 -14.69
N GLY A 84 -0.88 8.36 -14.03
CA GLY A 84 -0.22 7.06 -14.18
C GLY A 84 1.03 6.87 -13.34
N TYR A 85 1.46 7.87 -12.57
CA TYR A 85 2.53 7.71 -11.58
C TYR A 85 2.01 7.09 -10.29
N MET A 86 2.80 6.18 -9.72
CA MET A 86 2.51 5.58 -8.42
C MET A 86 3.04 6.46 -7.29
N LEU A 87 2.45 6.35 -6.10
CA LEU A 87 2.91 7.11 -4.92
C LEU A 87 4.39 6.93 -4.61
N THR A 88 4.96 5.77 -4.94
CA THR A 88 6.35 5.44 -4.66
C THR A 88 7.29 5.62 -5.84
N ASP A 89 6.80 6.07 -7.01
CA ASP A 89 7.64 6.36 -8.15
C ASP A 89 8.57 7.54 -7.83
N LYS A 90 9.83 7.38 -8.23
CA LYS A 90 10.83 8.42 -8.06
C LYS A 90 10.75 9.41 -9.20
N LEU A 91 10.63 10.69 -8.86
CA LEU A 91 10.52 11.78 -9.80
C LEU A 91 11.70 12.73 -9.66
N THR A 92 12.18 13.24 -10.79
CA THR A 92 13.09 14.39 -10.83
C THR A 92 12.31 15.68 -10.55
N PRO A 93 12.98 16.81 -10.20
CA PRO A 93 12.30 18.11 -10.02
C PRO A 93 11.44 18.51 -11.21
N ARG A 94 11.90 18.25 -12.42
CA ARG A 94 11.16 18.58 -13.65
C ARG A 94 9.87 17.75 -13.77
N GLN A 95 9.96 16.44 -13.59
CA GLN A 95 8.78 15.56 -13.66
C GLN A 95 7.76 15.91 -12.58
N PHE A 96 8.25 16.21 -11.37
CA PHE A 96 7.41 16.64 -10.26
C PHE A 96 6.72 17.98 -10.56
N ALA A 97 7.46 18.97 -11.07
CA ALA A 97 6.93 20.28 -11.43
C ALA A 97 5.85 20.18 -12.51
N GLU A 98 6.09 19.38 -13.57
CA GLU A 98 5.12 19.15 -14.65
C GLU A 98 3.85 18.44 -14.13
N LEU A 99 3.99 17.53 -13.15
CA LEU A 99 2.88 16.74 -12.61
C LEU A 99 1.91 17.58 -11.76
N ILE A 100 2.42 18.51 -10.96
CA ILE A 100 1.61 19.32 -10.04
C ILE A 100 1.44 20.78 -10.48
N ASP A 101 1.80 21.09 -11.72
CA ASP A 101 1.75 22.45 -12.31
C ASP A 101 2.51 23.50 -11.49
N LEU A 102 3.74 23.18 -11.11
CA LEU A 102 4.63 24.02 -10.29
C LEU A 102 5.75 24.59 -11.16
N ASP A 103 6.24 25.81 -10.84
CA ASP A 103 7.43 26.36 -11.46
C ASP A 103 8.65 25.49 -11.18
N ILE A 104 9.44 25.20 -12.23
CA ILE A 104 10.64 24.35 -12.13
C ILE A 104 11.67 24.90 -11.14
N GLU A 105 11.80 26.22 -11.04
CA GLU A 105 12.72 26.87 -10.09
C GLU A 105 12.29 26.64 -8.64
N VAL A 106 10.98 26.58 -8.39
CA VAL A 106 10.42 26.24 -7.08
C VAL A 106 10.64 24.76 -6.78
N ALA A 107 10.42 23.88 -7.75
CA ALA A 107 10.69 22.45 -7.59
C ALA A 107 12.18 22.18 -7.29
N ASP A 108 13.10 22.80 -8.02
CA ASP A 108 14.56 22.70 -7.76
C ASP A 108 14.92 23.17 -6.33
N MET A 109 14.27 24.23 -5.85
CA MET A 109 14.44 24.71 -4.47
C MET A 109 13.93 23.71 -3.44
N LEU A 110 12.76 23.12 -3.65
CA LEU A 110 12.16 22.13 -2.76
C LEU A 110 13.01 20.84 -2.70
N TYR A 111 13.49 20.36 -3.84
CA TYR A 111 14.38 19.21 -3.90
C TYR A 111 15.73 19.47 -3.22
N SER A 112 16.27 20.69 -3.36
CA SER A 112 17.48 21.11 -2.63
C SER A 112 17.24 21.12 -1.11
N ALA A 113 16.09 21.64 -0.68
CA ALA A 113 15.72 21.65 0.73
C ALA A 113 15.50 20.25 1.28
N TYR A 114 14.85 19.36 0.51
CA TYR A 114 14.68 17.96 0.87
C TYR A 114 16.03 17.24 0.99
N ALA A 115 16.94 17.41 0.03
CA ALA A 115 18.28 16.81 0.10
C ALA A 115 19.06 17.28 1.33
N LEU A 116 18.91 18.54 1.74
CA LEU A 116 19.50 19.06 2.97
C LEU A 116 18.89 18.43 4.22
N ASP A 117 17.58 18.31 4.27
CA ASP A 117 16.85 17.68 5.38
C ASP A 117 17.25 16.20 5.55
N GLN A 118 17.38 15.48 4.45
CA GLN A 118 17.83 14.08 4.44
C GLN A 118 19.34 13.92 4.58
N SER A 119 20.10 15.03 4.70
CA SER A 119 21.57 15.03 4.74
C SER A 119 22.22 14.40 3.50
N ASP A 120 21.55 14.42 2.36
CA ASP A 120 22.07 13.93 1.07
C ASP A 120 22.86 15.04 0.35
N TYR A 121 24.07 15.29 0.85
CA TYR A 121 24.97 16.28 0.25
C TYR A 121 25.44 15.88 -1.15
N GLY A 122 25.37 14.60 -1.50
CA GLY A 122 25.75 14.12 -2.82
C GLY A 122 24.86 14.69 -3.91
N ALA A 123 23.55 14.72 -3.68
CA ALA A 123 22.55 15.31 -4.58
C ALA A 123 22.80 16.82 -4.82
N LEU A 124 23.19 17.54 -3.77
CA LEU A 124 23.49 18.97 -3.89
C LEU A 124 24.77 19.27 -4.70
N VAL A 125 25.81 18.42 -4.52
CA VAL A 125 27.08 18.60 -5.25
C VAL A 125 26.97 18.21 -6.72
N SER A 126 26.21 17.17 -7.05
CA SER A 126 25.99 16.74 -8.43
C SER A 126 24.98 17.59 -9.19
N GLY A 127 24.19 18.39 -8.48
CA GLY A 127 23.07 19.15 -9.02
C GLY A 127 21.74 18.40 -8.86
N VAL A 128 20.72 19.12 -8.45
CA VAL A 128 19.41 18.52 -8.10
C VAL A 128 18.58 18.12 -9.30
N SER A 129 18.91 18.53 -10.50
CA SER A 129 18.13 18.27 -11.73
C SER A 129 17.93 16.78 -12.03
N GLU A 130 18.88 15.93 -11.61
CA GLU A 130 18.84 14.48 -11.78
C GLU A 130 18.54 13.75 -10.45
N TYR A 131 18.28 14.50 -9.38
CA TYR A 131 17.96 13.92 -8.09
C TYR A 131 16.52 13.42 -8.10
N GLU A 132 16.37 12.13 -7.87
CA GLU A 132 15.07 11.46 -7.88
C GLU A 132 14.58 11.20 -6.45
N VAL A 133 13.38 11.66 -6.13
CA VAL A 133 12.73 11.47 -4.83
C VAL A 133 11.38 10.78 -5.04
N PRO A 134 11.01 9.78 -4.20
CA PRO A 134 9.68 9.21 -4.24
C PRO A 134 8.60 10.29 -4.14
N PHE A 135 7.57 10.20 -4.99
CA PHE A 135 6.50 11.19 -5.02
C PHE A 135 5.89 11.42 -3.63
N ILE A 136 5.60 10.32 -2.92
CA ILE A 136 5.02 10.38 -1.57
C ILE A 136 5.92 11.14 -0.58
N ASP A 137 7.23 10.94 -0.63
CA ASP A 137 8.16 11.56 0.31
C ASP A 137 8.30 13.05 0.04
N MET A 138 8.39 13.44 -1.24
CA MET A 138 8.41 14.86 -1.62
C MET A 138 7.10 15.55 -1.25
N PHE A 139 5.96 14.89 -1.48
CA PHE A 139 4.65 15.42 -1.18
C PHE A 139 4.46 15.69 0.33
N LEU A 140 4.84 14.72 1.17
CA LEU A 140 4.79 14.87 2.63
C LEU A 140 5.74 15.96 3.11
N PHE A 141 6.94 16.05 2.53
CA PHE A 141 7.90 17.11 2.84
C PHE A 141 7.32 18.50 2.54
N ILE A 142 6.69 18.70 1.38
CA ILE A 142 6.08 19.98 1.03
C ILE A 142 4.98 20.35 2.02
N TYR A 143 4.14 19.38 2.39
CA TYR A 143 3.09 19.60 3.38
C TYR A 143 3.68 20.05 4.73
N ASP A 144 4.74 19.38 5.20
CA ASP A 144 5.41 19.74 6.45
C ASP A 144 6.07 21.13 6.37
N GLN A 145 6.66 21.51 5.23
CA GLN A 145 7.21 22.86 5.03
C GLN A 145 6.12 23.93 5.04
N LYS A 146 4.96 23.65 4.47
CA LYS A 146 3.79 24.54 4.48
C LYS A 146 3.25 24.70 5.91
N GLU A 147 3.03 23.62 6.64
CA GLU A 147 2.56 23.68 8.03
C GLU A 147 3.55 24.39 8.97
N SER A 148 4.83 24.28 8.70
CA SER A 148 5.89 24.99 9.42
C SER A 148 6.00 26.48 9.04
N GLY A 149 5.24 26.95 8.04
CA GLY A 149 5.25 28.32 7.56
C GLY A 149 6.52 28.70 6.76
N ASN A 150 7.28 27.70 6.30
CA ASN A 150 8.51 27.92 5.52
C ASN A 150 8.22 28.22 4.05
N ILE A 151 7.07 27.75 3.54
CA ILE A 151 6.60 28.02 2.19
C ILE A 151 5.14 28.50 2.22
N THR A 152 4.76 29.27 1.20
CA THR A 152 3.38 29.70 0.98
C THR A 152 2.98 29.21 -0.40
N LEU A 153 1.84 28.55 -0.47
CA LEU A 153 1.23 28.06 -1.71
C LEU A 153 0.04 28.95 -2.06
N ASP A 154 -0.40 28.94 -3.31
CA ASP A 154 -1.67 29.52 -3.68
C ASP A 154 -2.84 28.69 -3.15
N ASP A 155 -4.04 29.28 -3.11
CA ASP A 155 -5.20 28.65 -2.48
C ASP A 155 -5.61 27.33 -3.16
N ASP A 156 -5.49 27.22 -4.48
CA ASP A 156 -5.89 26.02 -5.25
C ASP A 156 -4.91 24.86 -4.99
N LEU A 157 -3.62 25.18 -4.94
CA LEU A 157 -2.58 24.18 -4.63
C LEU A 157 -2.62 23.75 -3.16
N GLU A 158 -2.95 24.66 -2.25
CA GLU A 158 -3.11 24.36 -0.82
C GLU A 158 -4.28 23.40 -0.56
N GLU A 159 -5.44 23.59 -1.22
CA GLU A 159 -6.59 22.70 -1.11
C GLU A 159 -6.23 21.30 -1.63
N THR A 160 -5.63 21.22 -2.83
CA THR A 160 -5.19 19.96 -3.44
C THR A 160 -4.19 19.22 -2.54
N LEU A 161 -3.21 19.92 -2.00
CA LEU A 161 -2.19 19.37 -1.10
C LEU A 161 -2.82 18.82 0.19
N THR A 162 -3.77 19.53 0.77
CA THR A 162 -4.43 19.12 2.03
C THR A 162 -5.30 17.88 1.83
N ASP A 163 -6.05 17.81 0.74
CA ASP A 163 -6.91 16.67 0.42
C ASP A 163 -6.09 15.41 0.13
N ALA A 164 -5.04 15.55 -0.68
CA ALA A 164 -4.15 14.44 -0.99
C ALA A 164 -3.36 13.97 0.25
N TYR A 165 -2.90 14.89 1.11
CA TYR A 165 -2.24 14.54 2.37
C TYR A 165 -3.09 13.62 3.24
N SER A 166 -4.37 13.94 3.40
CA SER A 166 -5.28 13.11 4.17
C SER A 166 -5.38 11.68 3.63
N GLN A 167 -5.46 11.52 2.30
CA GLN A 167 -5.52 10.22 1.64
C GLN A 167 -4.21 9.44 1.74
N ILE A 168 -3.07 10.13 1.59
CA ILE A 168 -1.73 9.54 1.74
C ILE A 168 -1.53 9.04 3.18
N CYS A 169 -1.93 9.82 4.18
CA CYS A 169 -1.85 9.39 5.58
C CYS A 169 -2.68 8.14 5.85
N ILE A 170 -3.91 8.07 5.32
CA ILE A 170 -4.77 6.88 5.44
C ILE A 170 -4.09 5.66 4.78
N ALA A 171 -3.52 5.83 3.59
CA ALA A 171 -2.83 4.76 2.90
C ALA A 171 -1.59 4.29 3.69
N LYS A 172 -0.79 5.22 4.21
CA LYS A 172 0.36 4.91 5.08
C LYS A 172 -0.07 4.16 6.34
N ASP A 173 -1.06 4.65 7.05
CA ASP A 173 -1.55 4.02 8.28
C ASP A 173 -2.04 2.58 8.06
N GLN A 174 -2.57 2.30 6.88
CA GLN A 174 -3.07 0.97 6.53
C GLN A 174 -1.99 0.03 5.99
N LEU A 175 -1.02 0.53 5.25
CA LEU A 175 -0.11 -0.28 4.44
C LEU A 175 1.35 -0.20 4.89
N LEU A 176 1.74 0.80 5.68
CA LEU A 176 3.11 1.01 6.13
C LEU A 176 3.17 1.02 7.65
N GLY A 177 3.97 0.12 8.23
CA GLY A 177 4.32 0.10 9.64
C GLY A 177 5.73 0.65 9.88
N GLU A 178 6.22 0.57 11.12
CA GLU A 178 7.55 1.06 11.50
C GLU A 178 8.66 0.31 10.76
N ASP A 179 8.62 -1.02 10.75
CA ASP A 179 9.65 -1.89 10.17
C ASP A 179 9.14 -2.73 8.98
N ASN A 180 7.85 -2.69 8.68
CA ASN A 180 7.25 -3.58 7.72
C ASN A 180 6.16 -2.88 6.91
N SER A 181 6.04 -3.26 5.64
CA SER A 181 4.90 -2.93 4.78
C SER A 181 3.90 -4.09 4.75
N ARG A 182 2.62 -3.77 4.57
CA ARG A 182 1.54 -4.73 4.44
C ARG A 182 0.99 -4.70 3.03
N PHE A 183 0.95 -5.86 2.39
CA PHE A 183 0.20 -6.07 1.16
C PHE A 183 -1.11 -6.76 1.48
N VAL A 184 -2.19 -6.33 0.86
CA VAL A 184 -3.51 -6.93 0.98
C VAL A 184 -3.84 -7.61 -0.33
N LEU A 185 -3.97 -8.94 -0.28
CA LEU A 185 -4.29 -9.77 -1.43
C LEU A 185 -5.74 -10.22 -1.34
N GLU A 186 -6.46 -10.18 -2.44
CA GLU A 186 -7.72 -10.88 -2.63
C GLU A 186 -7.46 -12.15 -3.43
N LEU A 187 -7.86 -13.29 -2.88
CA LEU A 187 -7.61 -14.60 -3.46
C LEU A 187 -8.83 -15.15 -4.20
N ASN A 188 -8.59 -15.84 -5.31
CA ASN A 188 -9.61 -16.55 -6.11
C ASN A 188 -9.94 -17.95 -5.59
N VAL A 189 -9.58 -18.26 -4.36
CA VAL A 189 -9.81 -19.55 -3.72
C VAL A 189 -10.73 -19.40 -2.53
N PRO A 190 -11.43 -20.46 -2.10
CA PRO A 190 -12.29 -20.43 -0.92
C PRO A 190 -11.50 -20.08 0.35
N TYR A 191 -12.21 -19.70 1.44
CA TYR A 191 -11.56 -19.41 2.73
C TYR A 191 -10.80 -20.61 3.30
N GLU A 192 -11.24 -21.83 3.02
CA GLU A 192 -10.72 -23.06 3.59
C GLU A 192 -10.73 -24.18 2.55
N GLY A 193 -9.80 -25.10 2.69
CA GLY A 193 -9.73 -26.30 1.87
C GLY A 193 -8.35 -26.56 1.28
N GLU A 194 -8.25 -27.61 0.49
CA GLU A 194 -6.99 -28.03 -0.15
C GLU A 194 -6.49 -26.97 -1.15
N GLU A 195 -7.42 -26.29 -1.86
CA GLU A 195 -7.09 -25.24 -2.82
C GLU A 195 -6.45 -24.02 -2.13
N THR A 196 -6.99 -23.62 -0.98
CA THR A 196 -6.44 -22.51 -0.19
C THR A 196 -5.07 -22.86 0.38
N THR A 197 -4.90 -24.08 0.90
CA THR A 197 -3.61 -24.54 1.41
C THR A 197 -2.57 -24.58 0.28
N ALA A 198 -2.93 -25.07 -0.90
CA ALA A 198 -2.05 -25.10 -2.06
C ALA A 198 -1.71 -23.69 -2.57
N ALA A 199 -2.62 -22.72 -2.41
CA ALA A 199 -2.38 -21.31 -2.75
C ALA A 199 -1.35 -20.66 -1.81
N LEU A 200 -1.40 -21.00 -0.50
CA LEU A 200 -0.46 -20.47 0.51
C LEU A 200 0.95 -21.05 0.39
N ASP A 201 1.10 -22.18 -0.29
CA ASP A 201 2.39 -22.84 -0.51
C ASP A 201 3.13 -22.30 -1.78
N GLN A 202 2.53 -21.38 -2.54
CA GLN A 202 3.11 -20.73 -3.73
C GLN A 202 3.94 -19.50 -3.36
#